data_37600145ab8a6c0aabeb874ad3ccb773
#
_entry.id   37600145ab8a6c0aabeb874ad3ccb773
#
_cell.length_a   1.000
_cell.length_b   1.000
_cell.length_c   1.000
_cell.angle_alpha   90.00
_cell.angle_beta   90.00
_cell.angle_gamma   90.00
#
_symmetry.space_group_name_H-M   'P 1'
#
loop_
_entity.id
_entity.type
_entity.pdbx_description
1 polymer ?
#
loop_
_entity_poly.entity_id
_entity_poly.type
_entity_poly.pdbx_seq_one_letter_code
_entity_poly.pdbx_strand_id
1 'polypeptide(L)'
;MNPSDRSTAQWQAADAAHFLHPFSDFKALAARGARVIVRGDNIYLWDSEGERILDAMSGLWCVNVGYGQQPLIDAATAQLQQLPFYNAFFQTATPPAIELSELLAEITPPQFEHVFFAGSGSEGNDTVVRMVRRYWDLLGQPQRKIVISRHNAYHGSTLAAGSLSGMSGIHAQGGLPIPDIEHIEQPFWFEHGRATDRDAFGLEAAAWLDHKITQLGADKVAAFIGEPVQGAGGVIVPPATYWPEIQRICDKHGVLLVSDEVICGFGRTGEWFGCETFGFRPDLMTFAKGVTSGYVPLGGVMVGERVARVLIERGGEFHHGYTYSGHPVACAVALANIRLIQRERLVERVREELGPCLRRHFEALAEHPLVGEVQTCGMMGALQLVRNKASGERFDPSLEVGMVCRGHCFGNGLIMRAVGDRMIVAPPLVMTPAQIDEMAALIRRCLDLTLADARQRHWV
;
A
#
# COMPACT_ATOMS: atom_id res chain seq x y z
N MET A 1 -14.70 30.53 19.21
CA MET A 1 -14.91 30.48 17.75
C MET A 1 -15.26 29.05 17.39
N ASN A 2 -16.39 28.85 16.75
CA ASN A 2 -16.75 27.54 16.24
C ASN A 2 -15.65 27.12 15.20
N PRO A 3 -15.12 25.91 15.19
CA PRO A 3 -14.12 25.52 14.17
C PRO A 3 -14.55 25.79 12.72
N SER A 4 -15.87 25.85 12.48
CA SER A 4 -16.47 26.15 11.17
C SER A 4 -16.32 27.60 10.69
N ASP A 5 -15.84 28.54 11.52
CA ASP A 5 -15.82 29.98 11.19
C ASP A 5 -14.45 30.49 10.72
N ARG A 6 -13.44 29.59 10.57
CA ARG A 6 -12.10 29.99 10.12
C ARG A 6 -12.02 30.04 8.61
N SER A 7 -11.36 31.08 8.07
CA SER A 7 -10.99 31.12 6.66
C SER A 7 -9.83 30.16 6.32
N THR A 8 -9.67 29.82 5.06
CA THR A 8 -8.54 29.00 4.58
C THR A 8 -7.20 29.59 5.02
N ALA A 9 -7.02 30.90 4.90
CA ALA A 9 -5.79 31.59 5.35
C ALA A 9 -5.53 31.42 6.85
N GLN A 10 -6.57 31.44 7.70
CA GLN A 10 -6.43 31.20 9.14
C GLN A 10 -6.06 29.73 9.44
N TRP A 11 -6.63 28.78 8.68
CA TRP A 11 -6.24 27.38 8.79
C TRP A 11 -4.77 27.18 8.39
N GLN A 12 -4.36 27.73 7.25
CA GLN A 12 -2.97 27.63 6.73
C GLN A 12 -1.95 28.29 7.66
N ALA A 13 -2.30 29.43 8.28
CA ALA A 13 -1.43 30.08 9.26
C ALA A 13 -1.24 29.22 10.52
N ALA A 14 -2.31 28.61 11.03
CA ALA A 14 -2.22 27.71 12.19
C ALA A 14 -1.46 26.42 11.86
N ASP A 15 -1.68 25.87 10.66
CA ASP A 15 -0.99 24.71 10.13
C ASP A 15 0.52 24.95 10.06
N ALA A 16 0.94 26.00 9.39
CA ALA A 16 2.35 26.37 9.25
C ALA A 16 3.05 26.65 10.61
N ALA A 17 2.29 27.09 11.62
CA ALA A 17 2.83 27.38 12.94
C ALA A 17 2.98 26.16 13.85
N HIS A 18 2.16 25.10 13.66
CA HIS A 18 2.01 24.06 14.69
C HIS A 18 2.05 22.62 14.15
N PHE A 19 1.94 22.37 12.84
CA PHE A 19 1.82 21.03 12.30
C PHE A 19 3.01 20.67 11.39
N LEU A 20 3.79 19.66 11.78
CA LEU A 20 4.84 19.07 10.95
C LEU A 20 4.24 17.91 10.14
N HIS A 21 4.07 18.13 8.84
CA HIS A 21 3.48 17.14 7.93
C HIS A 21 4.42 15.98 7.61
N PRO A 22 3.90 14.73 7.50
CA PRO A 22 4.71 13.60 7.07
C PRO A 22 5.15 13.76 5.59
N PHE A 23 6.33 13.27 5.25
CA PHE A 23 6.90 13.28 3.89
C PHE A 23 6.86 14.67 3.21
N SER A 24 7.17 15.74 3.94
CA SER A 24 7.08 17.12 3.46
C SER A 24 8.34 17.91 3.74
N ASP A 25 8.71 18.77 2.81
CA ASP A 25 9.60 19.91 3.10
C ASP A 25 8.77 20.96 3.82
N PHE A 26 9.04 21.15 5.11
CA PHE A 26 8.26 22.02 5.99
C PHE A 26 8.31 23.48 5.55
N LYS A 27 9.47 23.95 5.08
CA LYS A 27 9.65 25.34 4.61
C LYS A 27 8.89 25.59 3.31
N ALA A 28 9.00 24.68 2.36
CA ALA A 28 8.29 24.77 1.08
C ALA A 28 6.76 24.68 1.29
N LEU A 29 6.30 23.80 2.18
CA LEU A 29 4.87 23.67 2.49
C LEU A 29 4.33 24.92 3.19
N ALA A 30 5.05 25.47 4.18
CA ALA A 30 4.64 26.71 4.86
C ALA A 30 4.54 27.91 3.90
N ALA A 31 5.46 28.00 2.93
CA ALA A 31 5.44 29.07 1.92
C ALA A 31 4.28 28.94 0.92
N ARG A 32 3.89 27.69 0.57
CA ARG A 32 2.82 27.40 -0.41
C ARG A 32 1.43 27.41 0.24
N GLY A 33 1.32 27.00 1.48
CA GLY A 33 0.07 26.68 2.19
C GLY A 33 -0.44 25.27 1.87
N ALA A 34 -0.94 24.57 2.90
CA ALA A 34 -1.59 23.28 2.73
C ALA A 34 -2.99 23.46 2.11
N ARG A 35 -3.43 22.52 1.28
CA ARG A 35 -4.85 22.42 0.87
C ARG A 35 -5.64 21.81 2.02
N VAL A 36 -6.59 22.54 2.56
CA VAL A 36 -7.36 22.13 3.74
C VAL A 36 -8.60 21.35 3.29
N ILE A 37 -8.63 20.05 3.53
CA ILE A 37 -9.77 19.18 3.20
C ILE A 37 -10.75 19.19 4.38
N VAL A 38 -12.03 19.48 4.11
CA VAL A 38 -13.05 19.69 5.15
C VAL A 38 -14.20 18.70 5.10
N ARG A 39 -14.41 18.02 3.97
CA ARG A 39 -15.52 17.06 3.79
C ARG A 39 -15.13 15.97 2.81
N GLY A 40 -15.67 14.77 3.03
CA GLY A 40 -15.64 13.65 2.08
C GLY A 40 -17.03 13.04 1.92
N ASP A 41 -17.37 12.60 0.69
CA ASP A 41 -18.60 11.89 0.39
C ASP A 41 -18.38 10.97 -0.81
N ASN A 42 -18.64 9.69 -0.64
CA ASN A 42 -18.36 8.62 -1.61
C ASN A 42 -16.91 8.68 -2.10
N ILE A 43 -16.65 9.15 -3.33
CA ILE A 43 -15.30 9.24 -3.93
C ILE A 43 -14.79 10.70 -4.02
N TYR A 44 -15.54 11.64 -3.51
CA TYR A 44 -15.21 13.06 -3.63
C TYR A 44 -14.83 13.67 -2.29
N LEU A 45 -13.93 14.62 -2.36
CA LEU A 45 -13.53 15.49 -1.25
C LEU A 45 -13.89 16.93 -1.58
N TRP A 46 -14.01 17.76 -0.54
CA TRP A 46 -14.14 19.20 -0.65
C TRP A 46 -13.10 19.87 0.23
N ASP A 47 -12.45 20.87 -0.33
CA ASP A 47 -11.55 21.70 0.43
C ASP A 47 -12.29 22.89 1.08
N SER A 48 -11.54 23.68 1.85
CA SER A 48 -12.07 24.85 2.56
C SER A 48 -12.46 26.02 1.66
N GLU A 49 -12.13 25.97 0.37
CA GLU A 49 -12.56 26.93 -0.66
C GLU A 49 -13.84 26.47 -1.37
N GLY A 50 -14.35 25.25 -1.03
CA GLY A 50 -15.54 24.67 -1.62
C GLY A 50 -15.31 23.91 -2.92
N GLU A 51 -14.05 23.74 -3.34
CA GLU A 51 -13.69 22.99 -4.55
C GLU A 51 -13.94 21.50 -4.36
N ARG A 52 -14.69 20.89 -5.29
CA ARG A 52 -14.91 19.45 -5.35
C ARG A 52 -13.74 18.75 -6.03
N ILE A 53 -13.24 17.69 -5.42
CA ILE A 53 -12.06 16.96 -5.85
C ILE A 53 -12.41 15.47 -5.95
N LEU A 54 -12.13 14.84 -7.09
CA LEU A 54 -12.17 13.39 -7.24
C LEU A 54 -10.92 12.78 -6.59
N ASP A 55 -11.11 11.89 -5.62
CA ASP A 55 -10.03 11.21 -4.93
C ASP A 55 -9.64 9.91 -5.66
N ALA A 56 -8.70 10.00 -6.59
CA ALA A 56 -8.18 8.83 -7.29
C ALA A 56 -7.07 8.09 -6.50
N MET A 57 -6.88 8.41 -5.20
CA MET A 57 -5.89 7.75 -4.34
C MET A 57 -6.48 7.08 -3.10
N SER A 58 -7.82 7.07 -2.94
CA SER A 58 -8.50 6.54 -1.75
C SER A 58 -7.89 7.08 -0.45
N GLY A 59 -7.81 8.42 -0.31
CA GLY A 59 -7.03 9.07 0.72
C GLY A 59 -5.54 8.78 0.55
N LEU A 60 -5.06 7.76 1.23
CA LEU A 60 -3.70 7.21 1.04
C LEU A 60 -3.78 5.69 0.90
N TRP A 61 -4.38 5.19 -0.19
CA TRP A 61 -4.58 3.77 -0.50
C TRP A 61 -5.53 3.03 0.44
N CYS A 62 -6.33 3.71 1.25
CA CYS A 62 -7.06 3.09 2.35
C CYS A 62 -8.58 3.15 2.22
N VAL A 63 -9.16 4.17 1.59
CA VAL A 63 -10.62 4.40 1.58
C VAL A 63 -11.31 3.53 0.51
N ASN A 64 -11.25 2.21 0.71
CA ASN A 64 -11.76 1.25 -0.27
C ASN A 64 -13.27 1.39 -0.51
N VAL A 65 -14.05 1.60 0.56
CA VAL A 65 -15.52 1.72 0.47
C VAL A 65 -16.02 3.16 0.31
N GLY A 66 -15.11 4.12 0.08
CA GLY A 66 -15.46 5.54 -0.05
C GLY A 66 -15.75 6.20 1.31
N TYR A 67 -16.02 7.50 1.23
CA TYR A 67 -16.33 8.33 2.40
C TYR A 67 -17.81 8.28 2.76
N GLY A 68 -18.13 8.54 4.05
CA GLY A 68 -19.52 8.72 4.51
C GLY A 68 -20.34 7.43 4.66
N GLN A 69 -19.71 6.27 4.79
CA GLN A 69 -20.42 5.00 4.94
C GLN A 69 -21.06 4.88 6.32
N GLN A 70 -22.37 5.03 6.37
CA GLN A 70 -23.15 5.03 7.62
C GLN A 70 -22.95 3.76 8.45
N PRO A 71 -22.87 2.53 7.87
CA PRO A 71 -22.64 1.32 8.67
C PRO A 71 -21.34 1.34 9.49
N LEU A 72 -20.28 1.96 8.97
CA LEU A 72 -19.00 2.07 9.67
C LEU A 72 -19.09 3.13 10.79
N ILE A 73 -19.77 4.24 10.52
CA ILE A 73 -20.02 5.30 11.51
C ILE A 73 -20.86 4.76 12.67
N ASP A 74 -21.92 4.01 12.38
CA ASP A 74 -22.80 3.42 13.39
C ASP A 74 -22.06 2.38 14.24
N ALA A 75 -21.24 1.53 13.63
CA ALA A 75 -20.42 0.54 14.34
C ALA A 75 -19.43 1.21 15.30
N ALA A 76 -18.75 2.28 14.85
CA ALA A 76 -17.85 3.06 15.71
C ALA A 76 -18.62 3.70 16.88
N THR A 77 -19.75 4.31 16.60
CA THR A 77 -20.57 5.01 17.62
C THR A 77 -21.09 4.03 18.67
N ALA A 78 -21.66 2.90 18.24
CA ALA A 78 -22.18 1.89 19.15
C ALA A 78 -21.07 1.31 20.04
N GLN A 79 -19.91 1.00 19.47
CA GLN A 79 -18.80 0.43 20.24
C GLN A 79 -18.19 1.47 21.21
N LEU A 80 -18.10 2.75 20.82
CA LEU A 80 -17.67 3.82 21.73
C LEU A 80 -18.61 3.97 22.93
N GLN A 81 -19.92 3.81 22.74
CA GLN A 81 -20.92 3.88 23.80
C GLN A 81 -20.85 2.65 24.74
N GLN A 82 -20.57 1.46 24.20
CA GLN A 82 -20.53 0.22 24.96
C GLN A 82 -19.21 0.03 25.71
N LEU A 83 -18.08 0.12 25.00
CA LEU A 83 -16.73 -0.05 25.55
C LEU A 83 -15.74 0.64 24.61
N PRO A 84 -15.30 1.87 24.91
CA PRO A 84 -14.42 2.63 24.04
C PRO A 84 -13.04 2.01 23.91
N PHE A 85 -12.52 1.43 25.00
CA PHE A 85 -11.22 0.77 25.03
C PHE A 85 -11.12 -0.23 26.17
N TYR A 86 -10.52 -1.39 25.88
CA TYR A 86 -9.85 -2.26 26.85
C TYR A 86 -8.70 -2.98 26.15
N ASN A 87 -7.66 -3.32 26.92
CA ASN A 87 -6.47 -3.95 26.36
C ASN A 87 -6.67 -5.45 26.11
N ALA A 88 -5.79 -6.03 25.26
CA ALA A 88 -5.72 -7.47 24.99
C ALA A 88 -4.56 -8.16 25.73
N PHE A 89 -4.03 -7.54 26.79
CA PHE A 89 -3.00 -8.09 27.68
C PHE A 89 -3.64 -8.77 28.88
N PHE A 90 -2.81 -9.48 29.65
CA PHE A 90 -3.19 -10.02 30.97
C PHE A 90 -4.41 -10.96 30.93
N GLN A 91 -4.50 -11.81 29.90
CA GLN A 91 -5.57 -12.81 29.73
C GLN A 91 -6.96 -12.18 29.49
N THR A 92 -7.02 -11.01 28.89
CA THR A 92 -8.27 -10.35 28.50
C THR A 92 -8.40 -10.24 27.01
N ALA A 93 -9.62 -10.20 26.52
CA ALA A 93 -9.97 -9.96 25.12
C ALA A 93 -11.32 -9.22 25.05
N THR A 94 -11.63 -8.66 23.91
CA THR A 94 -12.93 -8.00 23.64
C THR A 94 -13.67 -8.74 22.54
N PRO A 95 -15.02 -8.83 22.59
CA PRO A 95 -15.80 -9.51 21.54
C PRO A 95 -15.47 -9.05 20.14
N PRO A 96 -15.39 -7.73 19.79
CA PRO A 96 -15.05 -7.31 18.44
C PRO A 96 -13.70 -7.81 17.93
N ALA A 97 -12.69 -7.93 18.80
CA ALA A 97 -11.38 -8.46 18.41
C ALA A 97 -11.43 -9.96 18.11
N ILE A 98 -12.21 -10.73 18.90
CA ILE A 98 -12.42 -12.16 18.67
C ILE A 98 -13.18 -12.39 17.37
N GLU A 99 -14.33 -11.74 17.19
CA GLU A 99 -15.14 -11.84 15.96
C GLU A 99 -14.36 -11.43 14.70
N LEU A 100 -13.54 -10.39 14.81
CA LEU A 100 -12.69 -9.98 13.68
C LEU A 100 -11.62 -11.02 13.37
N SER A 101 -11.06 -11.67 14.38
CA SER A 101 -10.09 -12.77 14.17
C SER A 101 -10.70 -13.92 13.40
N GLU A 102 -11.93 -14.32 13.76
CA GLU A 102 -12.71 -15.35 13.04
C GLU A 102 -12.98 -14.92 11.59
N LEU A 103 -13.50 -13.71 11.37
CA LEU A 103 -13.82 -13.21 10.03
C LEU A 103 -12.57 -13.07 9.15
N LEU A 104 -11.44 -12.65 9.71
CA LEU A 104 -10.17 -12.59 8.96
C LEU A 104 -9.70 -13.99 8.55
N ALA A 105 -9.82 -14.99 9.42
CA ALA A 105 -9.49 -16.37 9.07
C ALA A 105 -10.41 -16.93 7.97
N GLU A 106 -11.69 -16.52 7.93
CA GLU A 106 -12.64 -16.94 6.88
C GLU A 106 -12.30 -16.36 5.49
N ILE A 107 -11.83 -15.12 5.42
CA ILE A 107 -11.58 -14.43 4.14
C ILE A 107 -10.15 -14.53 3.64
N THR A 108 -9.22 -15.04 4.45
CA THR A 108 -7.81 -15.23 4.08
C THR A 108 -7.57 -16.62 3.50
N PRO A 109 -6.47 -16.84 2.76
CA PRO A 109 -6.08 -18.18 2.33
C PRO A 109 -6.00 -19.18 3.50
N PRO A 110 -6.32 -20.46 3.28
CA PRO A 110 -6.63 -21.44 4.34
C PRO A 110 -5.46 -21.77 5.29
N GLN A 111 -4.23 -21.35 4.99
CA GLN A 111 -3.10 -21.49 5.91
C GLN A 111 -3.11 -20.47 7.05
N PHE A 112 -3.96 -19.45 7.01
CA PHE A 112 -4.03 -18.38 8.00
C PHE A 112 -5.20 -18.57 8.95
N GLU A 113 -4.90 -19.02 10.17
CA GLU A 113 -5.90 -19.22 11.25
C GLU A 113 -5.71 -18.25 12.41
N HIS A 114 -4.59 -17.56 12.48
CA HIS A 114 -4.24 -16.70 13.60
C HIS A 114 -3.91 -15.29 13.14
N VAL A 115 -4.28 -14.31 13.97
CA VAL A 115 -3.97 -12.89 13.74
C VAL A 115 -3.28 -12.28 14.95
N PHE A 116 -2.30 -11.42 14.70
CA PHE A 116 -1.70 -10.54 15.68
C PHE A 116 -2.02 -9.10 15.32
N PHE A 117 -2.84 -8.42 16.11
CA PHE A 117 -3.28 -7.05 15.83
C PHE A 117 -2.21 -6.01 16.17
N ALA A 118 -2.16 -4.96 15.36
CA ALA A 118 -1.35 -3.77 15.49
C ALA A 118 -2.18 -2.52 15.14
N GLY A 119 -1.64 -1.33 15.32
CA GLY A 119 -2.33 -0.08 14.96
C GLY A 119 -2.05 0.38 13.52
N SER A 120 -1.08 -0.23 12.82
CA SER A 120 -0.64 0.19 11.48
C SER A 120 0.11 -0.92 10.75
N GLY A 121 0.33 -0.72 9.43
CA GLY A 121 1.21 -1.59 8.65
C GLY A 121 2.68 -1.52 9.09
N SER A 122 3.15 -0.35 9.55
CA SER A 122 4.52 -0.20 10.08
C SER A 122 4.73 -1.08 11.32
N GLU A 123 3.81 -1.01 12.27
CA GLU A 123 3.83 -1.88 13.47
C GLU A 123 3.66 -3.37 13.08
N GLY A 124 2.82 -3.68 12.10
CA GLY A 124 2.68 -5.02 11.56
C GLY A 124 4.01 -5.56 11.02
N ASN A 125 4.74 -4.79 10.25
CA ASN A 125 6.04 -5.20 9.69
C ASN A 125 7.16 -5.26 10.75
N ASP A 126 7.15 -4.40 11.76
CA ASP A 126 8.02 -4.56 12.94
C ASP A 126 7.73 -5.88 13.69
N THR A 127 6.43 -6.22 13.81
CA THR A 127 5.98 -7.49 14.39
C THR A 127 6.46 -8.69 13.56
N VAL A 128 6.38 -8.59 12.22
CA VAL A 128 6.91 -9.64 11.30
C VAL A 128 8.38 -9.89 11.56
N VAL A 129 9.23 -8.86 11.63
CA VAL A 129 10.67 -9.04 11.90
C VAL A 129 10.89 -9.76 13.23
N ARG A 130 10.14 -9.40 14.27
CA ARG A 130 10.24 -10.05 15.58
C ARG A 130 9.75 -11.49 15.56
N MET A 131 8.61 -11.78 14.92
CA MET A 131 8.06 -13.13 14.79
C MET A 131 8.98 -14.06 14.01
N VAL A 132 9.50 -13.59 12.88
CA VAL A 132 10.41 -14.35 12.01
C VAL A 132 11.68 -14.73 12.76
N ARG A 133 12.31 -13.78 13.47
CA ARG A 133 13.50 -14.05 14.27
C ARG A 133 13.20 -15.01 15.43
N ARG A 134 12.08 -14.81 16.13
CA ARG A 134 11.64 -15.71 17.22
C ARG A 134 11.37 -17.13 16.73
N TYR A 135 10.74 -17.28 15.57
CA TYR A 135 10.50 -18.57 14.93
C TYR A 135 11.81 -19.35 14.73
N TRP A 136 12.84 -18.71 14.18
CA TRP A 136 14.13 -19.36 13.96
C TRP A 136 14.90 -19.64 15.25
N ASP A 137 14.80 -18.76 16.26
CA ASP A 137 15.36 -19.01 17.59
C ASP A 137 14.77 -20.28 18.21
N LEU A 138 13.46 -20.45 18.13
CA LEU A 138 12.74 -21.62 18.66
C LEU A 138 13.07 -22.92 17.92
N LEU A 139 13.48 -22.82 16.67
CA LEU A 139 13.99 -23.97 15.90
C LEU A 139 15.49 -24.24 16.08
N GLY A 140 16.15 -23.51 16.98
CA GLY A 140 17.59 -23.66 17.26
C GLY A 140 18.50 -23.12 16.15
N GLN A 141 18.00 -22.16 15.34
CA GLN A 141 18.73 -21.51 14.23
C GLN A 141 18.83 -19.98 14.44
N PRO A 142 19.40 -19.50 15.57
CA PRO A 142 19.42 -18.08 15.92
C PRO A 142 20.26 -17.22 14.95
N GLN A 143 21.08 -17.82 14.10
CA GLN A 143 21.85 -17.13 13.04
C GLN A 143 20.95 -16.66 11.88
N ARG A 144 19.76 -17.24 11.68
CA ARG A 144 18.77 -16.82 10.68
C ARG A 144 18.08 -15.53 11.12
N LYS A 145 18.64 -14.38 10.75
CA LYS A 145 18.16 -13.04 11.12
C LYS A 145 17.92 -12.10 9.95
N ILE A 146 18.56 -12.39 8.82
CA ILE A 146 18.50 -11.51 7.65
C ILE A 146 17.12 -11.59 7.02
N VAL A 147 16.49 -10.43 6.85
CA VAL A 147 15.26 -10.28 6.06
C VAL A 147 15.62 -9.56 4.76
N ILE A 148 15.25 -10.16 3.64
CA ILE A 148 15.46 -9.58 2.32
C ILE A 148 14.18 -8.90 1.87
N SER A 149 14.28 -7.67 1.34
CA SER A 149 13.22 -6.90 0.72
C SER A 149 13.62 -6.44 -0.68
N ARG A 150 12.90 -5.49 -1.28
CA ARG A 150 13.17 -4.97 -2.61
C ARG A 150 13.48 -3.47 -2.58
N HIS A 151 14.36 -3.04 -3.48
CA HIS A 151 14.51 -1.62 -3.76
C HIS A 151 13.17 -1.00 -4.16
N ASN A 152 12.98 0.27 -3.81
CA ASN A 152 11.77 1.04 -4.06
C ASN A 152 10.48 0.48 -3.41
N ALA A 153 10.56 -0.54 -2.54
CA ALA A 153 9.45 -1.02 -1.73
C ALA A 153 9.11 -0.04 -0.59
N TYR A 154 7.88 -0.10 -0.09
CA TYR A 154 7.46 0.65 1.09
C TYR A 154 6.77 -0.26 2.11
N HIS A 155 7.39 -0.44 3.25
CA HIS A 155 6.91 -1.30 4.32
C HIS A 155 6.58 -0.57 5.62
N GLY A 156 6.78 0.74 5.66
CA GLY A 156 6.46 1.58 6.82
C GLY A 156 7.53 2.60 7.19
N SER A 157 7.34 3.25 8.34
CA SER A 157 8.17 4.37 8.80
C SER A 157 8.80 4.16 10.18
N THR A 158 8.54 3.04 10.88
CA THR A 158 9.30 2.64 12.08
C THR A 158 10.71 2.20 11.68
N LEU A 159 11.64 2.05 12.63
CA LEU A 159 13.03 1.72 12.28
C LEU A 159 13.16 0.41 11.49
N ALA A 160 12.44 -0.65 11.89
CA ALA A 160 12.51 -1.90 11.15
C ALA A 160 11.72 -1.83 9.83
N ALA A 161 10.49 -1.33 9.83
CA ALA A 161 9.71 -1.21 8.61
C ALA A 161 10.30 -0.19 7.61
N GLY A 162 10.89 0.91 8.09
CA GLY A 162 11.66 1.86 7.28
C GLY A 162 12.92 1.25 6.70
N SER A 163 13.55 0.32 7.42
CA SER A 163 14.71 -0.45 6.91
C SER A 163 14.29 -1.48 5.87
N LEU A 164 13.15 -2.16 6.05
CA LEU A 164 12.56 -3.05 5.04
C LEU A 164 12.14 -2.28 3.78
N SER A 165 11.71 -1.02 3.92
CA SER A 165 11.47 -0.14 2.77
C SER A 165 12.75 0.03 1.97
N GLY A 166 12.65 0.08 0.64
CA GLY A 166 13.83 0.20 -0.25
C GLY A 166 13.92 1.55 -0.95
N MET A 167 13.17 2.55 -0.49
CA MET A 167 13.18 3.90 -1.05
C MET A 167 14.41 4.66 -0.60
N SER A 168 15.22 5.13 -1.56
CA SER A 168 16.48 5.85 -1.30
C SER A 168 16.31 7.07 -0.39
N GLY A 169 15.21 7.83 -0.52
CA GLY A 169 14.92 8.98 0.32
C GLY A 169 14.69 8.64 1.80
N ILE A 170 14.16 7.44 2.11
CA ILE A 170 14.01 6.95 3.48
C ILE A 170 15.39 6.54 4.02
N HIS A 171 16.16 5.80 3.24
CA HIS A 171 17.49 5.33 3.65
C HIS A 171 18.55 6.44 3.76
N ALA A 172 18.36 7.55 3.05
CA ALA A 172 19.24 8.73 3.18
C ALA A 172 19.13 9.44 4.54
N GLN A 173 18.15 9.04 5.38
CA GLN A 173 17.89 9.67 6.66
C GLN A 173 17.87 8.62 7.78
N GLY A 174 18.25 9.03 8.99
CA GLY A 174 18.08 8.21 10.20
C GLY A 174 18.97 6.97 10.32
N GLY A 175 20.01 6.83 9.49
CA GLY A 175 20.95 5.70 9.57
C GLY A 175 20.34 4.34 9.16
N LEU A 176 19.43 4.35 8.21
CA LEU A 176 18.81 3.15 7.66
C LEU A 176 19.58 2.58 6.44
N PRO A 177 19.47 1.27 6.15
CA PRO A 177 18.78 0.24 6.92
C PRO A 177 19.57 -0.15 8.19
N ILE A 178 18.84 -0.69 9.19
CA ILE A 178 19.46 -1.33 10.36
C ILE A 178 20.11 -2.66 9.94
N PRO A 179 21.06 -3.22 10.76
CA PRO A 179 21.70 -4.50 10.44
C PRO A 179 20.70 -5.65 10.19
N ASP A 180 21.11 -6.60 9.35
CA ASP A 180 20.35 -7.79 8.97
C ASP A 180 19.09 -7.49 8.10
N ILE A 181 19.06 -6.36 7.42
CA ILE A 181 18.08 -6.05 6.37
C ILE A 181 18.82 -5.84 5.06
N GLU A 182 18.45 -6.61 4.05
CA GLU A 182 19.08 -6.60 2.73
C GLU A 182 18.03 -6.36 1.63
N HIS A 183 18.49 -5.90 0.46
CA HIS A 183 17.60 -5.59 -0.66
C HIS A 183 18.08 -6.28 -1.94
N ILE A 184 17.08 -6.64 -2.77
CA ILE A 184 17.24 -7.02 -4.17
C ILE A 184 16.55 -6.01 -5.08
N GLU A 185 16.78 -6.10 -6.37
CA GLU A 185 16.14 -5.19 -7.33
C GLU A 185 14.63 -5.45 -7.46
N GLN A 186 13.87 -4.41 -7.86
CA GLN A 186 12.41 -4.47 -8.06
C GLN A 186 12.07 -5.10 -9.43
N PRO A 187 10.95 -5.86 -9.54
CA PRO A 187 10.57 -6.51 -10.80
C PRO A 187 9.89 -5.52 -11.77
N PHE A 188 10.56 -4.38 -12.06
CA PHE A 188 10.04 -3.34 -12.92
C PHE A 188 10.53 -3.52 -14.35
N TRP A 189 9.71 -4.18 -15.16
CA TRP A 189 10.05 -4.53 -16.55
C TRP A 189 10.43 -3.32 -17.41
N PHE A 190 9.72 -2.20 -17.27
CA PHE A 190 10.01 -0.99 -18.06
C PHE A 190 11.43 -0.45 -17.80
N GLU A 191 11.96 -0.64 -16.63
CA GLU A 191 13.29 -0.16 -16.24
C GLU A 191 14.40 -1.18 -16.53
N HIS A 192 14.15 -2.45 -16.21
CA HIS A 192 15.20 -3.47 -16.19
C HIS A 192 15.03 -4.55 -17.27
N GLY A 193 13.83 -4.71 -17.84
CA GLY A 193 13.48 -5.87 -18.66
C GLY A 193 13.11 -5.58 -20.12
N ARG A 194 13.16 -4.35 -20.58
CA ARG A 194 12.66 -3.96 -21.93
C ARG A 194 13.32 -4.70 -23.11
N ALA A 195 14.50 -5.28 -22.91
CA ALA A 195 15.19 -6.07 -23.92
C ALA A 195 14.69 -7.51 -24.03
N THR A 196 13.89 -7.98 -23.07
CA THR A 196 13.35 -9.34 -22.97
C THR A 196 11.82 -9.31 -22.93
N ASP A 197 11.18 -10.45 -23.19
CA ASP A 197 9.74 -10.56 -22.96
C ASP A 197 9.44 -10.53 -21.45
N ARG A 198 8.18 -10.23 -21.09
CA ARG A 198 7.79 -10.02 -19.70
C ARG A 198 7.93 -11.27 -18.85
N ASP A 199 7.60 -12.45 -19.37
CA ASP A 199 7.64 -13.70 -18.61
C ASP A 199 9.07 -14.15 -18.36
N ALA A 200 9.96 -14.03 -19.33
CA ALA A 200 11.39 -14.29 -19.16
C ALA A 200 12.00 -13.31 -18.14
N PHE A 201 11.65 -12.04 -18.20
CA PHE A 201 12.10 -11.06 -17.20
C PHE A 201 11.58 -11.38 -15.80
N GLY A 202 10.36 -11.89 -15.66
CA GLY A 202 9.82 -12.28 -14.35
C GLY A 202 10.66 -13.36 -13.68
N LEU A 203 11.13 -14.37 -14.44
CA LEU A 203 12.04 -15.41 -13.94
C LEU A 203 13.42 -14.85 -13.60
N GLU A 204 13.96 -13.98 -14.45
CA GLU A 204 15.25 -13.29 -14.21
C GLU A 204 15.19 -12.45 -12.93
N ALA A 205 14.14 -11.64 -12.76
CA ALA A 205 13.94 -10.80 -11.57
C ALA A 205 13.79 -11.63 -10.29
N ALA A 206 13.10 -12.77 -10.35
CA ALA A 206 13.01 -13.69 -9.23
C ALA A 206 14.37 -14.33 -8.89
N ALA A 207 15.19 -14.64 -9.89
CA ALA A 207 16.52 -15.22 -9.69
C ALA A 207 17.46 -14.30 -8.89
N TRP A 208 17.23 -12.99 -8.85
CA TRP A 208 18.00 -12.10 -7.98
C TRP A 208 17.87 -12.47 -6.51
N LEU A 209 16.70 -13.00 -6.07
CA LEU A 209 16.53 -13.52 -4.72
C LEU A 209 17.38 -14.77 -4.49
N ASP A 210 17.38 -15.72 -5.42
CA ASP A 210 18.18 -16.95 -5.31
C ASP A 210 19.70 -16.64 -5.20
N HIS A 211 20.18 -15.72 -6.03
CA HIS A 211 21.56 -15.24 -5.99
C HIS A 211 21.88 -14.55 -4.65
N LYS A 212 21.02 -13.66 -4.15
CA LYS A 212 21.21 -12.95 -2.89
C LYS A 212 21.25 -13.93 -1.70
N ILE A 213 20.32 -14.88 -1.63
CA ILE A 213 20.30 -15.92 -0.58
C ILE A 213 21.58 -16.75 -0.61
N THR A 214 22.02 -17.15 -1.80
CA THR A 214 23.26 -17.94 -1.97
C THR A 214 24.48 -17.13 -1.53
N GLN A 215 24.55 -15.85 -1.89
CA GLN A 215 25.64 -14.95 -1.50
C GLN A 215 25.73 -14.75 0.02
N LEU A 216 24.58 -14.57 0.69
CA LEU A 216 24.52 -14.32 2.12
C LEU A 216 24.73 -15.61 2.96
N GLY A 217 24.43 -16.77 2.39
CA GLY A 217 24.30 -18.04 3.07
C GLY A 217 22.86 -18.31 3.50
N ALA A 218 22.25 -19.37 2.96
CA ALA A 218 20.84 -19.69 3.23
C ALA A 218 20.52 -19.93 4.73
N ASP A 219 21.51 -20.37 5.50
CA ASP A 219 21.43 -20.57 6.95
C ASP A 219 21.38 -19.25 7.75
N LYS A 220 21.60 -18.09 7.12
CA LYS A 220 21.52 -16.77 7.74
C LYS A 220 20.24 -16.02 7.36
N VAL A 221 19.60 -16.40 6.24
CA VAL A 221 18.40 -15.71 5.74
C VAL A 221 17.17 -16.27 6.42
N ALA A 222 16.41 -15.38 7.05
CA ALA A 222 15.22 -15.68 7.81
C ALA A 222 13.94 -15.62 6.95
N ALA A 223 13.78 -14.54 6.17
CA ALA A 223 12.60 -14.31 5.36
C ALA A 223 12.90 -13.43 4.13
N PHE A 224 12.02 -13.55 3.12
CA PHE A 224 11.82 -12.55 2.09
C PHE A 224 10.47 -11.87 2.30
N ILE A 225 10.42 -10.54 2.22
CA ILE A 225 9.19 -9.76 2.30
C ILE A 225 8.96 -8.97 1.01
N GLY A 226 7.73 -8.92 0.52
CA GLY A 226 7.38 -8.09 -0.61
C GLY A 226 5.90 -7.78 -0.74
N GLU A 227 5.59 -6.60 -1.29
CA GLU A 227 4.25 -6.23 -1.73
C GLU A 227 3.88 -7.04 -2.98
N PRO A 228 2.69 -7.65 -3.12
CA PRO A 228 2.27 -8.30 -4.36
C PRO A 228 2.39 -7.40 -5.59
N VAL A 229 1.97 -6.14 -5.45
CA VAL A 229 2.25 -5.01 -6.34
C VAL A 229 2.93 -3.93 -5.51
N GLN A 230 4.12 -3.47 -5.91
CA GLN A 230 4.76 -2.36 -5.20
C GLN A 230 3.97 -1.07 -5.42
N GLY A 231 3.15 -0.72 -4.42
CA GLY A 231 2.21 0.38 -4.53
C GLY A 231 2.90 1.74 -4.51
N ALA A 232 3.47 2.11 -3.37
CA ALA A 232 4.12 3.41 -3.15
C ALA A 232 5.33 3.64 -4.05
N GLY A 233 5.99 2.58 -4.49
CA GLY A 233 7.09 2.60 -5.47
C GLY A 233 6.67 2.92 -6.90
N GLY A 234 5.36 3.02 -7.19
CA GLY A 234 4.87 3.44 -8.50
C GLY A 234 3.84 2.50 -9.14
N VAL A 235 3.14 1.67 -8.38
CA VAL A 235 2.27 0.60 -8.90
C VAL A 235 3.05 -0.29 -9.87
N ILE A 236 4.12 -0.90 -9.35
CA ILE A 236 4.93 -1.85 -10.11
C ILE A 236 4.25 -3.22 -10.06
N VAL A 237 3.59 -3.57 -11.15
CA VAL A 237 2.95 -4.88 -11.32
C VAL A 237 4.00 -5.86 -11.85
N PRO A 238 4.38 -6.90 -11.08
CA PRO A 238 5.39 -7.85 -11.53
C PRO A 238 4.84 -8.71 -12.68
N PRO A 239 5.72 -9.26 -13.55
CA PRO A 239 5.30 -10.28 -14.51
C PRO A 239 4.67 -11.50 -13.84
N ALA A 240 3.82 -12.23 -14.58
CA ALA A 240 3.07 -13.37 -14.04
C ALA A 240 3.96 -14.49 -13.49
N THR A 241 5.16 -14.66 -14.04
CA THR A 241 6.14 -15.68 -13.61
C THR A 241 6.90 -15.34 -12.35
N TYR A 242 6.88 -14.07 -11.88
CA TYR A 242 7.71 -13.61 -10.77
C TYR A 242 7.35 -14.26 -9.44
N TRP A 243 6.11 -14.15 -8.98
CA TRP A 243 5.72 -14.65 -7.66
C TRP A 243 5.73 -16.17 -7.51
N PRO A 244 5.30 -16.97 -8.52
CA PRO A 244 5.48 -18.42 -8.48
C PRO A 244 6.95 -18.85 -8.34
N GLU A 245 7.84 -18.15 -9.02
CA GLU A 245 9.28 -18.43 -8.92
C GLU A 245 9.86 -17.96 -7.57
N ILE A 246 9.45 -16.81 -7.02
CA ILE A 246 9.79 -16.38 -5.65
C ILE A 246 9.38 -17.44 -4.63
N GLN A 247 8.17 -18.00 -4.74
CA GLN A 247 7.70 -19.09 -3.87
C GLN A 247 8.63 -20.28 -3.96
N ARG A 248 8.94 -20.74 -5.18
CA ARG A 248 9.81 -21.87 -5.42
C ARG A 248 11.22 -21.66 -4.82
N ILE A 249 11.76 -20.45 -4.91
CA ILE A 249 13.07 -20.09 -4.34
C ILE A 249 13.00 -20.10 -2.81
N CYS A 250 11.98 -19.51 -2.20
CA CYS A 250 11.79 -19.54 -0.74
C CYS A 250 11.69 -20.98 -0.22
N ASP A 251 10.93 -21.84 -0.90
CA ASP A 251 10.78 -23.26 -0.57
C ASP A 251 12.12 -24.01 -0.69
N LYS A 252 12.86 -23.79 -1.78
CA LYS A 252 14.19 -24.38 -2.02
C LYS A 252 15.16 -24.11 -0.87
N HIS A 253 15.19 -22.89 -0.35
CA HIS A 253 16.12 -22.47 0.70
C HIS A 253 15.53 -22.57 2.12
N GLY A 254 14.27 -22.96 2.25
CA GLY A 254 13.56 -23.02 3.52
C GLY A 254 13.37 -21.63 4.18
N VAL A 255 13.43 -20.56 3.40
CA VAL A 255 13.23 -19.16 3.84
C VAL A 255 11.73 -18.88 3.99
N LEU A 256 11.34 -18.13 5.01
CA LEU A 256 9.94 -17.72 5.16
C LEU A 256 9.56 -16.69 4.10
N LEU A 257 8.34 -16.81 3.56
CA LEU A 257 7.78 -15.84 2.62
C LEU A 257 6.74 -14.96 3.33
N VAL A 258 6.90 -13.65 3.20
CA VAL A 258 6.00 -12.65 3.81
C VAL A 258 5.37 -11.80 2.71
N SER A 259 4.04 -11.76 2.66
CA SER A 259 3.29 -10.85 1.80
C SER A 259 2.92 -9.57 2.56
N ASP A 260 3.34 -8.42 2.08
CA ASP A 260 2.84 -7.14 2.56
C ASP A 260 1.58 -6.75 1.77
N GLU A 261 0.43 -7.06 2.35
CA GLU A 261 -0.91 -6.82 1.78
C GLU A 261 -1.52 -5.48 2.21
N VAL A 262 -0.74 -4.61 2.82
CA VAL A 262 -1.21 -3.32 3.34
C VAL A 262 -1.91 -2.47 2.29
N ILE A 263 -1.47 -2.53 1.03
CA ILE A 263 -2.11 -1.86 -0.12
C ILE A 263 -2.98 -2.82 -0.91
N CYS A 264 -2.49 -4.04 -1.19
CA CYS A 264 -3.13 -4.97 -2.13
C CYS A 264 -4.35 -5.68 -1.55
N GLY A 265 -4.45 -5.79 -0.23
CA GLY A 265 -5.55 -6.48 0.44
C GLY A 265 -6.91 -5.78 0.35
N PHE A 266 -7.93 -6.52 0.78
CA PHE A 266 -9.33 -6.08 0.87
C PHE A 266 -9.92 -5.63 -0.46
N GLY A 267 -9.72 -6.43 -1.51
CA GLY A 267 -10.38 -6.29 -2.80
C GLY A 267 -9.66 -5.42 -3.83
N ARG A 268 -8.52 -4.79 -3.47
CA ARG A 268 -7.82 -3.82 -4.33
C ARG A 268 -7.40 -4.41 -5.68
N THR A 269 -6.98 -5.68 -5.71
CA THR A 269 -6.50 -6.38 -6.91
C THR A 269 -7.61 -7.16 -7.66
N GLY A 270 -8.81 -7.27 -7.08
CA GLY A 270 -9.90 -8.10 -7.59
C GLY A 270 -10.00 -9.48 -6.92
N GLU A 271 -9.11 -9.75 -5.97
CA GLU A 271 -9.20 -10.84 -4.98
C GLU A 271 -9.16 -10.24 -3.58
N TRP A 272 -9.45 -11.02 -2.53
CA TRP A 272 -9.36 -10.53 -1.16
C TRP A 272 -7.96 -10.05 -0.84
N PHE A 273 -6.94 -10.78 -1.31
CA PHE A 273 -5.53 -10.45 -1.11
C PHE A 273 -4.71 -10.62 -2.40
N GLY A 274 -3.64 -9.84 -2.52
CA GLY A 274 -2.80 -9.87 -3.70
C GLY A 274 -2.04 -11.19 -3.88
N CYS A 275 -1.76 -11.92 -2.80
CA CYS A 275 -1.15 -13.26 -2.91
C CYS A 275 -2.05 -14.24 -3.67
N GLU A 276 -3.37 -14.10 -3.60
CA GLU A 276 -4.33 -14.88 -4.39
C GLU A 276 -4.27 -14.48 -5.86
N THR A 277 -4.20 -13.18 -6.15
CA THR A 277 -4.08 -12.65 -7.53
C THR A 277 -2.85 -13.21 -8.25
N PHE A 278 -1.74 -13.39 -7.54
CA PHE A 278 -0.48 -13.86 -8.12
C PHE A 278 -0.14 -15.31 -7.81
N GLY A 279 -1.02 -16.05 -7.12
CA GLY A 279 -0.92 -17.49 -6.92
C GLY A 279 0.25 -17.96 -6.07
N PHE A 280 0.61 -17.22 -5.00
CA PHE A 280 1.64 -17.65 -4.05
C PHE A 280 1.09 -17.78 -2.62
N ARG A 281 1.80 -18.51 -1.77
CA ARG A 281 1.35 -18.91 -0.42
C ARG A 281 2.34 -18.44 0.65
N PRO A 282 2.18 -17.20 1.16
CA PRO A 282 3.06 -16.68 2.18
C PRO A 282 2.85 -17.36 3.54
N ASP A 283 3.94 -17.38 4.36
CA ASP A 283 3.91 -17.86 5.75
C ASP A 283 3.35 -16.80 6.72
N LEU A 284 3.51 -15.52 6.37
CA LEU A 284 3.00 -14.36 7.11
C LEU A 284 2.42 -13.34 6.13
N MET A 285 1.39 -12.60 6.56
CA MET A 285 0.76 -11.58 5.75
C MET A 285 0.45 -10.36 6.59
N THR A 286 1.05 -9.21 6.25
CA THR A 286 0.76 -7.94 6.92
C THR A 286 -0.41 -7.24 6.27
N PHE A 287 -1.35 -6.72 7.06
CA PHE A 287 -2.48 -5.94 6.58
C PHE A 287 -2.68 -4.65 7.38
N ALA A 288 -3.31 -3.66 6.76
CA ALA A 288 -3.77 -2.41 7.35
C ALA A 288 -4.75 -1.71 6.39
N LYS A 289 -4.81 -0.38 6.40
CA LYS A 289 -5.51 0.47 5.41
C LYS A 289 -6.93 0.01 5.06
N GLY A 290 -7.06 -0.83 4.03
CA GLY A 290 -8.33 -1.33 3.53
C GLY A 290 -9.16 -2.10 4.56
N VAL A 291 -8.55 -2.62 5.62
CA VAL A 291 -9.26 -3.36 6.68
C VAL A 291 -10.35 -2.54 7.37
N THR A 292 -10.14 -1.22 7.51
CA THR A 292 -11.11 -0.27 8.07
C THR A 292 -11.53 0.80 7.07
N SER A 293 -11.07 0.72 5.82
CA SER A 293 -11.22 1.77 4.82
C SER A 293 -10.77 3.16 5.30
N GLY A 294 -9.79 3.22 6.21
CA GLY A 294 -9.25 4.48 6.73
C GLY A 294 -10.13 5.21 7.75
N TYR A 295 -11.27 4.65 8.14
CA TYR A 295 -12.17 5.28 9.13
C TYR A 295 -11.54 5.34 10.52
N VAL A 296 -10.80 4.32 10.91
CA VAL A 296 -9.99 4.27 12.13
C VAL A 296 -8.70 3.49 11.87
N PRO A 297 -7.60 3.79 12.58
CA PRO A 297 -6.36 3.05 12.44
C PRO A 297 -6.51 1.61 12.94
N LEU A 298 -6.10 0.64 12.12
CA LEU A 298 -5.94 -0.77 12.47
C LEU A 298 -4.95 -1.41 11.48
N GLY A 299 -4.18 -2.35 11.97
CA GLY A 299 -3.34 -3.23 11.19
C GLY A 299 -3.09 -4.54 11.93
N GLY A 300 -2.29 -5.40 11.35
CA GLY A 300 -1.93 -6.67 11.96
C GLY A 300 -1.15 -7.58 11.02
N VAL A 301 -0.90 -8.77 11.54
CA VAL A 301 -0.21 -9.85 10.82
C VAL A 301 -1.09 -11.09 10.91
N MET A 302 -1.49 -11.63 9.76
CA MET A 302 -2.01 -13.00 9.68
C MET A 302 -0.82 -13.95 9.76
N VAL A 303 -0.91 -14.92 10.63
CA VAL A 303 0.17 -15.86 10.94
C VAL A 303 -0.22 -17.23 10.41
N GLY A 304 0.53 -17.71 9.42
CA GLY A 304 0.27 -19.01 8.82
C GLY A 304 0.66 -20.17 9.73
N GLU A 305 0.01 -21.32 9.53
CA GLU A 305 0.15 -22.55 10.34
C GLU A 305 1.61 -22.91 10.63
N ARG A 306 2.49 -22.82 9.62
CA ARG A 306 3.92 -23.12 9.76
C ARG A 306 4.58 -22.33 10.89
N VAL A 307 4.29 -21.05 11.02
CA VAL A 307 4.85 -20.15 12.02
C VAL A 307 4.05 -20.23 13.32
N ALA A 308 2.72 -20.17 13.25
CA ALA A 308 1.82 -20.19 14.40
C ALA A 308 2.06 -21.42 15.29
N ARG A 309 2.15 -22.61 14.71
CA ARG A 309 2.40 -23.85 15.45
C ARG A 309 3.69 -23.79 16.28
N VAL A 310 4.78 -23.29 15.71
CA VAL A 310 6.05 -23.18 16.45
C VAL A 310 5.96 -22.16 17.57
N LEU A 311 5.34 -21.02 17.33
CA LEU A 311 5.15 -19.98 18.34
C LEU A 311 4.25 -20.46 19.49
N ILE A 312 3.16 -21.17 19.20
CA ILE A 312 2.20 -21.66 20.19
C ILE A 312 2.81 -22.81 21.00
N GLU A 313 3.39 -23.81 20.32
CA GLU A 313 3.85 -25.03 21.00
C GLU A 313 5.19 -24.84 21.75
N ARG A 314 6.07 -23.95 21.26
CA ARG A 314 7.45 -23.81 21.77
C ARG A 314 7.79 -22.42 22.28
N GLY A 315 6.95 -21.40 21.97
CA GLY A 315 7.31 -20.00 22.13
C GLY A 315 7.31 -19.51 23.57
N GLY A 316 6.47 -20.06 24.42
CA GLY A 316 6.18 -19.46 25.72
C GLY A 316 5.58 -18.05 25.55
N GLU A 317 5.92 -17.14 26.45
CA GLU A 317 5.47 -15.76 26.34
C GLU A 317 6.21 -15.02 25.21
N PHE A 318 5.45 -14.41 24.29
CA PHE A 318 5.99 -13.53 23.26
C PHE A 318 5.99 -12.09 23.78
N HIS A 319 7.13 -11.64 24.31
CA HIS A 319 7.29 -10.31 24.90
C HIS A 319 7.21 -9.20 23.84
N HIS A 320 6.05 -9.04 23.21
CA HIS A 320 5.77 -8.07 22.19
C HIS A 320 4.26 -7.77 22.11
N GLY A 321 3.91 -6.51 21.91
CA GLY A 321 2.54 -6.04 21.74
C GLY A 321 2.49 -4.52 21.79
N TYR A 322 1.38 -3.98 21.37
CA TYR A 322 1.10 -2.55 21.37
C TYR A 322 -0.12 -2.27 22.26
N THR A 323 -0.13 -1.13 22.93
CA THR A 323 -1.27 -0.75 23.80
C THR A 323 -2.61 -0.86 23.07
N TYR A 324 -2.65 -0.53 21.80
CA TYR A 324 -3.87 -0.53 21.00
C TYR A 324 -4.06 -1.78 20.12
N SER A 325 -3.32 -2.86 20.37
CA SER A 325 -3.55 -4.15 19.71
C SER A 325 -4.98 -4.63 19.94
N GLY A 326 -5.73 -4.85 18.86
CA GLY A 326 -7.13 -5.30 18.97
C GLY A 326 -8.09 -4.27 19.57
N HIS A 327 -7.85 -2.96 19.34
CA HIS A 327 -8.71 -1.89 19.83
C HIS A 327 -10.19 -2.15 19.48
N PRO A 328 -11.12 -2.21 20.45
CA PRO A 328 -12.49 -2.68 20.20
C PRO A 328 -13.24 -1.85 19.16
N VAL A 329 -13.10 -0.52 19.16
CA VAL A 329 -13.73 0.33 18.15
C VAL A 329 -13.15 0.08 16.75
N ALA A 330 -11.84 -0.10 16.65
CA ALA A 330 -11.19 -0.37 15.39
C ALA A 330 -11.61 -1.74 14.82
N CYS A 331 -11.72 -2.75 15.67
CA CYS A 331 -12.21 -4.08 15.30
C CYS A 331 -13.69 -4.06 14.89
N ALA A 332 -14.55 -3.34 15.61
CA ALA A 332 -15.96 -3.18 15.25
C ALA A 332 -16.14 -2.50 13.88
N VAL A 333 -15.35 -1.46 13.59
CA VAL A 333 -15.35 -0.79 12.28
C VAL A 333 -14.83 -1.73 11.19
N ALA A 334 -13.78 -2.50 11.46
CA ALA A 334 -13.25 -3.48 10.49
C ALA A 334 -14.28 -4.57 10.15
N LEU A 335 -14.99 -5.10 11.15
CA LEU A 335 -16.12 -6.03 10.95
C LEU A 335 -17.18 -5.44 10.04
N ALA A 336 -17.63 -4.21 10.32
CA ALA A 336 -18.62 -3.52 9.50
C ALA A 336 -18.12 -3.29 8.07
N ASN A 337 -16.85 -2.92 7.91
CA ASN A 337 -16.19 -2.69 6.63
C ASN A 337 -16.09 -3.96 5.78
N ILE A 338 -15.59 -5.07 6.35
CA ILE A 338 -15.46 -6.34 5.64
C ILE A 338 -16.85 -6.86 5.22
N ARG A 339 -17.83 -6.79 6.13
CA ARG A 339 -19.23 -7.16 5.83
C ARG A 339 -19.85 -6.27 4.73
N LEU A 340 -19.49 -4.99 4.68
CA LEU A 340 -19.89 -4.08 3.60
C LEU A 340 -19.27 -4.50 2.26
N ILE A 341 -17.96 -4.78 2.23
CA ILE A 341 -17.26 -5.28 1.03
C ILE A 341 -17.91 -6.57 0.51
N GLN A 342 -18.25 -7.52 1.40
CA GLN A 342 -18.94 -8.78 1.06
C GLN A 342 -20.35 -8.51 0.52
N ARG A 343 -21.16 -7.72 1.23
CA ARG A 343 -22.56 -7.43 0.86
C ARG A 343 -22.68 -6.75 -0.50
N GLU A 344 -21.80 -5.78 -0.76
CA GLU A 344 -21.78 -5.04 -2.03
C GLU A 344 -20.96 -5.77 -3.12
N ARG A 345 -20.42 -6.97 -2.81
CA ARG A 345 -19.61 -7.80 -3.71
C ARG A 345 -18.47 -7.00 -4.37
N LEU A 346 -17.78 -6.17 -3.60
CA LEU A 346 -16.81 -5.23 -4.15
C LEU A 346 -15.59 -5.95 -4.75
N VAL A 347 -15.20 -7.10 -4.19
CA VAL A 347 -14.08 -7.91 -4.71
C VAL A 347 -14.41 -8.39 -6.12
N GLU A 348 -15.58 -9.00 -6.31
CA GLU A 348 -16.04 -9.49 -7.61
C GLU A 348 -16.27 -8.33 -8.59
N ARG A 349 -16.83 -7.21 -8.13
CA ARG A 349 -17.00 -6.03 -8.97
C ARG A 349 -15.67 -5.49 -9.48
N VAL A 350 -14.64 -5.47 -8.65
CA VAL A 350 -13.30 -5.07 -9.09
C VAL A 350 -12.77 -6.05 -10.14
N ARG A 351 -12.91 -7.36 -9.92
CA ARG A 351 -12.43 -8.38 -10.84
C ARG A 351 -13.16 -8.36 -12.18
N GLU A 352 -14.48 -8.24 -12.16
CA GLU A 352 -15.35 -8.50 -13.33
C GLU A 352 -15.75 -7.21 -14.08
N GLU A 353 -15.83 -6.07 -13.40
CA GLU A 353 -16.38 -4.83 -13.95
C GLU A 353 -15.36 -3.67 -13.91
N LEU A 354 -14.95 -3.26 -12.70
CA LEU A 354 -14.22 -1.99 -12.50
C LEU A 354 -12.76 -2.09 -12.95
N GLY A 355 -12.07 -3.18 -12.63
CA GLY A 355 -10.69 -3.42 -13.08
C GLY A 355 -10.57 -3.47 -14.60
N PRO A 356 -11.39 -4.28 -15.32
CA PRO A 356 -11.46 -4.23 -16.78
C PRO A 356 -11.81 -2.85 -17.34
N CYS A 357 -12.72 -2.10 -16.69
CA CYS A 357 -13.06 -0.73 -17.09
C CYS A 357 -11.83 0.19 -16.96
N LEU A 358 -11.17 0.19 -15.80
CA LEU A 358 -9.95 0.98 -15.57
C LEU A 358 -8.87 0.63 -16.59
N ARG A 359 -8.65 -0.65 -16.86
CA ARG A 359 -7.66 -1.13 -17.84
C ARG A 359 -7.90 -0.54 -19.21
N ARG A 360 -9.13 -0.60 -19.75
CA ARG A 360 -9.47 -0.02 -21.07
C ARG A 360 -9.15 1.46 -21.15
N HIS A 361 -9.42 2.24 -20.09
CA HIS A 361 -9.09 3.65 -20.05
C HIS A 361 -7.59 3.89 -20.02
N PHE A 362 -6.83 3.11 -19.26
CA PHE A 362 -5.38 3.24 -19.22
C PHE A 362 -4.73 2.84 -20.56
N GLU A 363 -5.24 1.79 -21.22
CA GLU A 363 -4.84 1.43 -22.59
C GLU A 363 -5.10 2.57 -23.58
N ALA A 364 -6.24 3.26 -23.48
CA ALA A 364 -6.53 4.45 -24.30
C ALA A 364 -5.60 5.64 -23.94
N LEU A 365 -5.25 5.82 -22.66
CA LEU A 365 -4.28 6.84 -22.23
C LEU A 365 -2.86 6.52 -22.71
N ALA A 366 -2.53 5.25 -22.96
CA ALA A 366 -1.26 4.85 -23.55
C ALA A 366 -1.01 5.47 -24.91
N GLU A 367 -2.05 5.89 -25.66
CA GLU A 367 -1.90 6.58 -26.94
C GLU A 367 -1.34 8.02 -26.81
N HIS A 368 -1.36 8.60 -25.60
CA HIS A 368 -0.86 9.95 -25.38
C HIS A 368 0.67 10.04 -25.60
N PRO A 369 1.17 11.12 -26.25
CA PRO A 369 2.60 11.27 -26.60
C PRO A 369 3.56 11.17 -25.40
N LEU A 370 3.15 11.65 -24.22
CA LEU A 370 3.96 11.57 -22.99
C LEU A 370 3.95 10.19 -22.31
N VAL A 371 3.10 9.25 -22.73
CA VAL A 371 2.93 7.98 -22.03
C VAL A 371 3.73 6.87 -22.71
N GLY A 372 4.76 6.37 -22.06
CA GLY A 372 5.64 5.29 -22.54
C GLY A 372 5.19 3.90 -22.10
N GLU A 373 4.52 3.80 -20.96
CA GLU A 373 3.98 2.52 -20.42
C GLU A 373 2.74 2.79 -19.57
N VAL A 374 1.84 1.82 -19.57
CA VAL A 374 0.73 1.74 -18.62
C VAL A 374 0.75 0.39 -17.91
N GLN A 375 0.40 0.39 -16.64
CA GLN A 375 0.16 -0.84 -15.87
C GLN A 375 -1.14 -0.70 -15.08
N THR A 376 -1.90 -1.79 -14.97
CA THR A 376 -3.10 -1.88 -14.13
C THR A 376 -3.17 -3.23 -13.43
N CYS A 377 -3.68 -3.24 -12.20
CA CYS A 377 -4.02 -4.45 -11.45
C CYS A 377 -5.22 -4.14 -10.56
N GLY A 378 -6.38 -4.75 -10.86
CA GLY A 378 -7.64 -4.39 -10.20
C GLY A 378 -7.91 -2.89 -10.29
N MET A 379 -8.11 -2.25 -9.14
CA MET A 379 -8.31 -0.80 -9.00
C MET A 379 -7.00 -0.07 -8.62
N MET A 380 -5.91 -0.44 -9.26
CA MET A 380 -4.63 0.30 -9.27
C MET A 380 -4.19 0.54 -10.69
N GLY A 381 -3.63 1.72 -10.97
CA GLY A 381 -3.11 2.05 -12.29
C GLY A 381 -1.89 2.97 -12.23
N ALA A 382 -1.03 2.84 -13.23
CA ALA A 382 0.14 3.69 -13.41
C ALA A 382 0.35 4.07 -14.88
N LEU A 383 0.82 5.30 -15.09
CA LEU A 383 1.26 5.86 -16.37
C LEU A 383 2.72 6.29 -16.20
N GLN A 384 3.64 5.72 -16.98
CA GLN A 384 5.03 6.18 -17.03
C GLN A 384 5.16 7.31 -18.03
N LEU A 385 5.50 8.49 -17.57
CA LEU A 385 5.79 9.62 -18.45
C LEU A 385 7.20 9.48 -19.04
N VAL A 386 7.33 9.82 -20.33
CA VAL A 386 8.57 9.71 -21.09
C VAL A 386 8.77 10.94 -22.00
N ARG A 387 10.05 11.27 -22.22
CA ARG A 387 10.44 12.30 -23.17
C ARG A 387 10.20 11.88 -24.62
N ASN A 388 10.53 10.64 -24.92
CA ASN A 388 10.35 10.06 -26.24
C ASN A 388 9.68 8.69 -26.13
N LYS A 389 8.45 8.61 -26.65
CA LYS A 389 7.64 7.39 -26.58
C LYS A 389 8.22 6.24 -27.39
N ALA A 390 8.80 6.51 -28.55
CA ALA A 390 9.31 5.47 -29.44
C ALA A 390 10.53 4.75 -28.85
N SER A 391 11.45 5.50 -28.24
CA SER A 391 12.62 4.94 -27.55
C SER A 391 12.35 4.56 -26.09
N GLY A 392 11.29 5.11 -25.49
CA GLY A 392 11.02 5.05 -24.06
C GLY A 392 12.03 5.84 -23.22
N GLU A 393 12.67 6.84 -23.83
CA GLU A 393 13.60 7.75 -23.17
C GLU A 393 12.88 8.54 -22.05
N ARG A 394 13.42 8.49 -20.84
CA ARG A 394 12.90 9.23 -19.69
C ARG A 394 13.27 10.71 -19.75
N PHE A 395 12.55 11.52 -19.02
CA PHE A 395 12.96 12.88 -18.72
C PHE A 395 14.17 12.88 -17.76
N ASP A 396 14.94 13.97 -17.81
CA ASP A 396 15.91 14.25 -16.73
C ASP A 396 15.14 14.40 -15.41
N PRO A 397 15.51 13.66 -14.36
CA PRO A 397 14.80 13.71 -13.08
C PRO A 397 14.70 15.12 -12.46
N SER A 398 15.66 16.02 -12.76
CA SER A 398 15.66 17.40 -12.28
C SER A 398 14.51 18.25 -12.83
N LEU A 399 13.87 17.82 -13.92
CA LEU A 399 12.72 18.53 -14.51
C LEU A 399 11.40 18.25 -13.77
N GLU A 400 11.37 17.19 -12.95
CA GLU A 400 10.21 16.80 -12.10
C GLU A 400 8.87 16.80 -12.89
N VAL A 401 8.86 16.26 -14.10
CA VAL A 401 7.68 16.31 -15.02
C VAL A 401 6.46 15.66 -14.38
N GLY A 402 6.63 14.59 -13.62
CA GLY A 402 5.55 13.99 -12.85
C GLY A 402 4.95 14.94 -11.81
N MET A 403 5.77 15.77 -11.15
CA MET A 403 5.28 16.78 -10.22
C MET A 403 4.55 17.94 -10.92
N VAL A 404 4.97 18.32 -12.12
CA VAL A 404 4.23 19.27 -12.97
C VAL A 404 2.86 18.68 -13.34
N CYS A 405 2.80 17.44 -13.81
CA CYS A 405 1.55 16.74 -14.10
C CYS A 405 0.62 16.65 -12.88
N ARG A 406 1.18 16.28 -11.71
CA ARG A 406 0.45 16.28 -10.44
C ARG A 406 -0.10 17.67 -10.10
N GLY A 407 0.65 18.72 -10.37
CA GLY A 407 0.20 20.11 -10.18
C GLY A 407 -1.05 20.42 -11.02
N HIS A 408 -1.06 20.02 -12.29
CA HIS A 408 -2.25 20.13 -13.14
C HIS A 408 -3.42 19.29 -12.60
N CYS A 409 -3.19 18.06 -12.11
CA CYS A 409 -4.24 17.25 -11.50
C CYS A 409 -4.86 18.00 -10.31
N PHE A 410 -4.05 18.50 -9.41
CA PHE A 410 -4.49 19.24 -8.22
C PHE A 410 -5.31 20.50 -8.58
N GLY A 411 -4.89 21.23 -9.60
CA GLY A 411 -5.59 22.44 -10.08
C GLY A 411 -6.85 22.16 -10.90
N ASN A 412 -7.09 20.89 -11.30
CA ASN A 412 -8.27 20.48 -12.06
C ASN A 412 -9.19 19.52 -11.27
N GLY A 413 -9.12 19.52 -9.96
CA GLY A 413 -10.04 18.76 -9.11
C GLY A 413 -9.80 17.23 -9.10
N LEU A 414 -8.56 16.79 -9.32
CA LEU A 414 -8.17 15.37 -9.27
C LEU A 414 -7.01 15.16 -8.30
N ILE A 415 -7.15 14.22 -7.36
CA ILE A 415 -6.02 13.73 -6.57
C ILE A 415 -5.41 12.53 -7.27
N MET A 416 -4.17 12.70 -7.73
CA MET A 416 -3.33 11.67 -8.32
C MET A 416 -1.91 11.86 -7.80
N ARG A 417 -1.14 10.77 -7.62
CA ARG A 417 0.21 10.85 -7.07
C ARG A 417 1.26 10.69 -8.17
N ALA A 418 2.36 11.45 -8.05
CA ALA A 418 3.59 11.25 -8.81
C ALA A 418 4.63 10.50 -7.98
N VAL A 419 5.32 9.54 -8.58
CA VAL A 419 6.49 8.84 -8.06
C VAL A 419 7.58 8.99 -9.11
N GLY A 420 8.45 9.98 -8.96
CA GLY A 420 9.23 10.48 -10.10
C GLY A 420 8.28 10.87 -11.23
N ASP A 421 8.54 10.40 -12.44
CA ASP A 421 7.69 10.63 -13.62
C ASP A 421 6.62 9.54 -13.82
N ARG A 422 6.32 8.77 -12.79
CA ARG A 422 5.26 7.77 -12.82
C ARG A 422 4.01 8.28 -12.09
N MET A 423 2.93 8.47 -12.85
CA MET A 423 1.64 8.94 -12.34
C MET A 423 0.78 7.75 -11.96
N ILE A 424 0.28 7.72 -10.72
CA ILE A 424 -0.40 6.55 -10.17
C ILE A 424 -1.78 6.88 -9.59
N VAL A 425 -2.69 5.91 -9.69
CA VAL A 425 -4.03 5.94 -9.10
C VAL A 425 -4.33 4.67 -8.32
N ALA A 426 -5.15 4.79 -7.30
CA ALA A 426 -5.77 3.70 -6.55
C ALA A 426 -7.12 4.16 -6.00
N PRO A 427 -8.12 4.37 -6.87
CA PRO A 427 -9.40 4.95 -6.47
C PRO A 427 -10.22 4.02 -5.58
N PRO A 428 -11.27 4.53 -4.89
CA PRO A 428 -12.19 3.69 -4.11
C PRO A 428 -12.87 2.61 -4.95
N LEU A 429 -13.11 1.43 -4.34
CA LEU A 429 -13.72 0.27 -5.01
C LEU A 429 -15.23 0.43 -5.24
N VAL A 430 -15.81 1.48 -4.68
CA VAL A 430 -17.25 1.82 -4.85
C VAL A 430 -17.51 2.70 -6.07
N MET A 431 -16.48 3.06 -6.84
CA MET A 431 -16.68 3.82 -8.08
C MET A 431 -17.68 3.14 -9.02
N THR A 432 -18.38 3.96 -9.79
CA THR A 432 -19.15 3.49 -10.96
C THR A 432 -18.30 3.61 -12.23
N PRO A 433 -18.63 2.88 -13.30
CA PRO A 433 -17.98 3.07 -14.61
C PRO A 433 -17.97 4.52 -15.09
N ALA A 434 -19.08 5.26 -14.92
CA ALA A 434 -19.16 6.68 -15.28
C ALA A 434 -18.18 7.57 -14.49
N GLN A 435 -17.90 7.22 -13.23
CA GLN A 435 -16.90 7.93 -12.43
C GLN A 435 -15.46 7.57 -12.85
N ILE A 436 -15.24 6.35 -13.33
CA ILE A 436 -13.96 5.97 -13.97
C ILE A 436 -13.78 6.74 -15.28
N ASP A 437 -14.84 6.94 -16.08
CA ASP A 437 -14.83 7.79 -17.29
C ASP A 437 -14.46 9.24 -16.93
N GLU A 438 -15.08 9.83 -15.87
CA GLU A 438 -14.76 11.17 -15.37
C GLU A 438 -13.28 11.27 -14.97
N MET A 439 -12.78 10.31 -14.19
CA MET A 439 -11.38 10.25 -13.77
C MET A 439 -10.43 10.19 -14.97
N ALA A 440 -10.69 9.31 -15.94
CA ALA A 440 -9.86 9.15 -17.12
C ALA A 440 -9.83 10.41 -18.00
N ALA A 441 -10.97 11.09 -18.15
CA ALA A 441 -11.05 12.37 -18.86
C ALA A 441 -10.22 13.47 -18.17
N LEU A 442 -10.27 13.54 -16.83
CA LEU A 442 -9.44 14.46 -16.04
C LEU A 442 -7.94 14.14 -16.21
N ILE A 443 -7.56 12.88 -16.15
CA ILE A 443 -6.16 12.44 -16.37
C ILE A 443 -5.71 12.88 -17.78
N ARG A 444 -6.50 12.61 -18.81
CA ARG A 444 -6.17 12.99 -20.19
C ARG A 444 -5.94 14.48 -20.31
N ARG A 445 -6.85 15.29 -19.77
CA ARG A 445 -6.71 16.76 -19.76
C ARG A 445 -5.41 17.20 -19.07
N CYS A 446 -5.06 16.60 -17.94
CA CYS A 446 -3.84 16.96 -17.21
C CYS A 446 -2.56 16.55 -17.96
N LEU A 447 -2.60 15.42 -18.67
CA LEU A 447 -1.52 15.02 -19.58
C LEU A 447 -1.36 16.01 -20.75
N ASP A 448 -2.48 16.48 -21.35
CA ASP A 448 -2.45 17.49 -22.44
C ASP A 448 -1.83 18.81 -21.95
N LEU A 449 -2.19 19.28 -20.74
CA LEU A 449 -1.58 20.46 -20.11
C LEU A 449 -0.09 20.27 -19.85
N THR A 450 0.30 19.10 -19.34
CA THR A 450 1.71 18.74 -19.11
C THR A 450 2.50 18.71 -20.40
N LEU A 451 1.93 18.20 -21.48
CA LEU A 451 2.55 18.20 -22.81
C LEU A 451 2.75 19.62 -23.34
N ALA A 452 1.77 20.49 -23.14
CA ALA A 452 1.87 21.91 -23.54
C ALA A 452 3.02 22.59 -22.80
N ASP A 453 3.13 22.39 -21.47
CA ASP A 453 4.25 22.92 -20.68
C ASP A 453 5.61 22.34 -21.12
N ALA A 454 5.67 21.02 -21.37
CA ALA A 454 6.89 20.37 -21.82
C ALA A 454 7.38 20.91 -23.17
N ARG A 455 6.47 21.19 -24.10
CA ARG A 455 6.78 21.81 -25.40
C ARG A 455 7.25 23.27 -25.24
N GLN A 456 6.55 24.05 -24.41
CA GLN A 456 6.91 25.45 -24.15
C GLN A 456 8.31 25.56 -23.52
N ARG A 457 8.68 24.60 -22.69
CA ARG A 457 9.98 24.55 -21.99
C ARG A 457 11.05 23.77 -22.77
N HIS A 458 10.75 23.32 -23.99
CA HIS A 458 11.66 22.53 -24.83
C HIS A 458 12.16 21.23 -24.16
N TRP A 459 11.31 20.57 -23.39
CA TRP A 459 11.61 19.28 -22.75
C TRP A 459 11.33 18.08 -23.69
N VAL A 460 10.46 18.28 -24.70
CA VAL A 460 10.09 17.34 -25.77
C VAL A 460 10.11 18.04 -27.13
#